data_1d3f4f40f0d92c44b7706e3c8a878760
#
_entry.id   1d3f4f40f0d92c44b7706e3c8a878760
#
_cell.length_a   1.000
_cell.length_b   1.000
_cell.length_c   1.000
_cell.angle_alpha   90.00
_cell.angle_beta   90.00
_cell.angle_gamma   90.00
#
_symmetry.space_group_name_H-M   'P 1'
#
loop_
_entity.id
_entity.type
_entity.pdbx_description
1 polymer ?
#
loop_
_entity_poly.entity_id
_entity_poly.type
_entity_poly.pdbx_seq_one_letter_code
_entity_poly.pdbx_strand_id
1 'polypeptide(L)'
;MKLNKIFYLMAMVCTLGFTACGDDDDAPKDDPIQSPIVGTWNVWSQGNDYDGYTGSVQLNWEVEEGTSISLDLLGNGTPTEIPIKETVVPLANSLGNKFLPKVLKSVTFTPDGKINAVVSDYDDDDIAPEWETVKGYATYKVISDNLISVSIDAEKATEDIDDPAEKAQIKTILKSYGTIPVNVRWNGEKPFFFVDKAYVQPMIAALVAFIDKVPTNAMDPDDIQTFTMVKGVVKQLSGIMDKTSKFEAGIELTK
;
A
#
# COMPACT_ATOMS: atom_id res chain seq x y z
N MET A 1 4.59 5.71 -20.97
CA MET A 1 5.11 5.87 -19.60
C MET A 1 4.72 4.67 -18.79
N LYS A 2 5.62 4.05 -18.07
CA LYS A 2 5.29 2.81 -17.36
C LYS A 2 4.44 3.14 -16.13
N LEU A 3 3.13 2.97 -16.25
CA LEU A 3 2.11 3.07 -15.20
C LEU A 3 2.51 2.23 -13.95
N ASN A 4 3.38 1.27 -14.16
CA ASN A 4 3.92 0.33 -13.19
C ASN A 4 4.65 1.02 -12.02
N LYS A 5 5.49 2.06 -12.25
CA LYS A 5 6.20 2.76 -11.15
C LYS A 5 5.22 3.45 -10.19
N ILE A 6 4.13 4.00 -10.72
CA ILE A 6 3.08 4.63 -9.91
C ILE A 6 2.27 3.57 -9.17
N PHE A 7 1.97 2.44 -9.80
CA PHE A 7 1.30 1.30 -9.17
C PHE A 7 2.15 0.70 -8.05
N TYR A 8 3.47 0.61 -8.21
CA TYR A 8 4.38 0.13 -7.17
C TYR A 8 4.51 1.12 -6.01
N LEU A 9 4.58 2.43 -6.32
CA LEU A 9 4.55 3.48 -5.29
C LEU A 9 3.19 3.51 -4.59
N MET A 10 2.08 3.38 -5.34
CA MET A 10 0.74 3.23 -4.77
C MET A 10 0.56 1.93 -4.01
N ALA A 11 1.12 0.80 -4.46
CA ALA A 11 1.09 -0.45 -3.71
C ALA A 11 1.89 -0.33 -2.42
N MET A 12 3.06 0.31 -2.45
CA MET A 12 3.83 0.65 -1.25
C MET A 12 3.06 1.61 -0.34
N VAL A 13 2.36 2.59 -0.90
CA VAL A 13 1.50 3.53 -0.19
C VAL A 13 0.20 2.87 0.26
N CYS A 14 -0.43 2.02 -0.54
CA CYS A 14 -1.62 1.26 -0.13
C CYS A 14 -1.34 0.23 0.97
N THR A 15 -0.10 -0.26 1.08
CA THR A 15 0.32 -1.06 2.24
C THR A 15 0.66 -0.20 3.45
N LEU A 16 0.91 1.12 3.27
CA LEU A 16 1.33 2.04 4.32
C LEU A 16 0.35 3.17 4.65
N GLY A 17 -0.82 3.27 3.97
CA GLY A 17 -1.99 4.10 4.31
C GLY A 17 -1.86 5.64 4.20
N PHE A 18 -2.96 6.33 4.37
CA PHE A 18 -3.26 7.75 4.08
C PHE A 18 -3.69 8.58 5.30
N THR A 19 -3.29 9.76 5.49
CA THR A 19 -3.90 11.08 5.75
C THR A 19 -3.03 12.09 6.49
N ALA A 20 -3.51 13.31 6.39
CA ALA A 20 -2.91 14.61 6.33
C ALA A 20 -2.70 15.35 7.66
N CYS A 21 -1.92 16.41 7.50
CA CYS A 21 -1.77 17.68 8.21
C CYS A 21 -0.63 17.80 9.24
N GLY A 22 0.24 18.74 8.92
CA GLY A 22 1.14 19.41 9.82
C GLY A 22 2.47 19.78 9.17
N ASP A 23 2.55 21.01 8.67
CA ASP A 23 3.79 21.71 8.35
C ASP A 23 4.54 21.99 9.65
N ASP A 24 5.76 21.47 9.78
CA ASP A 24 6.76 21.99 10.70
C ASP A 24 8.15 21.70 10.15
N ASP A 25 8.63 22.62 9.32
CA ASP A 25 10.03 22.78 8.97
C ASP A 25 10.74 23.48 10.14
N ASP A 26 11.28 22.71 11.06
CA ASP A 26 12.44 23.06 11.90
C ASP A 26 12.80 21.84 12.75
N ALA A 27 13.56 20.90 12.17
CA ALA A 27 14.09 19.79 12.94
C ALA A 27 15.41 20.22 13.59
N PRO A 28 15.49 20.24 14.94
CA PRO A 28 16.76 20.16 15.65
C PRO A 28 17.52 18.93 15.09
N LYS A 29 18.84 18.94 15.16
CA LYS A 29 19.65 17.73 14.93
C LYS A 29 19.32 16.76 16.05
N ASP A 30 18.29 15.95 15.82
CA ASP A 30 17.86 14.94 16.77
C ASP A 30 18.99 13.91 16.96
N ASP A 31 19.16 13.47 18.19
CA ASP A 31 20.03 12.34 18.51
C ASP A 31 19.64 11.13 17.65
N PRO A 32 20.59 10.27 17.26
CA PRO A 32 20.30 9.11 16.44
C PRO A 32 19.16 8.26 17.02
N ILE A 33 18.17 7.92 16.18
CA ILE A 33 17.02 7.11 16.60
C ILE A 33 17.51 5.76 17.15
N GLN A 34 17.25 5.51 18.43
CA GLN A 34 17.50 4.24 19.07
C GLN A 34 16.19 3.46 19.17
N SER A 35 15.91 2.66 18.13
CA SER A 35 14.72 1.82 18.07
C SER A 35 15.08 0.45 17.50
N PRO A 36 14.44 -0.63 17.96
CA PRO A 36 14.65 -1.97 17.41
C PRO A 36 14.38 -2.09 15.91
N ILE A 37 13.60 -1.16 15.32
CA ILE A 37 13.31 -1.14 13.89
C ILE A 37 14.50 -0.65 13.04
N VAL A 38 15.45 0.08 13.63
CA VAL A 38 16.64 0.57 12.91
C VAL A 38 17.45 -0.61 12.37
N GLY A 39 17.71 -0.57 11.07
CA GLY A 39 18.42 -1.63 10.37
C GLY A 39 17.78 -1.99 9.03
N THR A 40 18.34 -3.00 8.40
CA THR A 40 17.82 -3.52 7.12
C THR A 40 16.94 -4.74 7.36
N TRP A 41 15.78 -4.73 6.73
CA TRP A 41 14.76 -5.75 6.83
C TRP A 41 14.39 -6.26 5.44
N ASN A 42 14.32 -7.58 5.29
CA ASN A 42 14.12 -8.23 4.00
C ASN A 42 12.67 -8.67 3.83
N VAL A 43 12.18 -8.57 2.62
CA VAL A 43 10.94 -9.21 2.18
C VAL A 43 11.21 -10.71 2.00
N TRP A 44 10.23 -11.52 2.37
CA TRP A 44 10.29 -12.95 2.19
C TRP A 44 8.97 -13.50 1.66
N SER A 45 9.04 -14.61 0.93
CA SER A 45 7.88 -15.33 0.45
C SER A 45 8.23 -16.79 0.25
N GLN A 46 7.23 -17.64 0.41
CA GLN A 46 7.30 -19.07 0.10
C GLN A 46 5.97 -19.54 -0.46
N GLY A 47 6.01 -20.55 -1.32
CA GLY A 47 4.80 -21.09 -1.94
C GLY A 47 4.99 -21.36 -3.42
N ASN A 48 3.88 -21.66 -4.08
CA ASN A 48 3.82 -21.90 -5.52
C ASN A 48 2.41 -21.57 -6.04
N ASP A 49 2.22 -21.63 -7.36
CA ASP A 49 0.95 -21.25 -8.01
C ASP A 49 -0.22 -22.22 -7.72
N TYR A 50 0.04 -23.42 -7.18
CA TYR A 50 -1.00 -24.39 -6.83
C TYR A 50 -1.49 -24.20 -5.40
N ASP A 51 -0.56 -24.05 -4.45
CA ASP A 51 -0.86 -23.99 -3.02
C ASP A 51 -1.02 -22.54 -2.52
N GLY A 52 -0.73 -21.57 -3.40
CA GLY A 52 -0.66 -20.17 -3.09
C GLY A 52 0.66 -19.77 -2.42
N TYR A 53 0.77 -18.47 -2.08
CA TYR A 53 1.96 -17.88 -1.50
C TYR A 53 1.68 -17.34 -0.11
N THR A 54 2.65 -17.51 0.80
CA THR A 54 2.67 -16.92 2.14
C THR A 54 3.97 -16.16 2.34
N GLY A 55 3.99 -15.15 3.20
CA GLY A 55 5.20 -14.37 3.41
C GLY A 55 4.96 -13.02 4.07
N SER A 56 5.67 -12.04 3.56
CA SER A 56 5.68 -10.68 4.12
C SER A 56 4.32 -10.00 4.09
N VAL A 57 3.55 -10.15 3.01
CA VAL A 57 2.24 -9.48 2.91
C VAL A 57 1.23 -10.17 3.81
N GLN A 58 0.61 -9.39 4.68
CA GLN A 58 -0.43 -9.87 5.59
C GLN A 58 -1.63 -8.91 5.58
N LEU A 59 -2.76 -9.41 5.14
CA LEU A 59 -4.07 -8.80 5.31
C LEU A 59 -4.84 -9.63 6.34
N ASN A 60 -5.10 -9.03 7.51
CA ASN A 60 -5.95 -9.57 8.55
C ASN A 60 -7.26 -8.77 8.57
N TRP A 61 -8.29 -9.32 7.97
CA TRP A 61 -9.58 -8.66 7.83
C TRP A 61 -10.69 -9.51 8.41
N GLU A 62 -11.17 -9.12 9.59
CA GLU A 62 -12.28 -9.77 10.29
C GLU A 62 -13.55 -8.94 10.07
N VAL A 63 -14.53 -9.55 9.41
CA VAL A 63 -15.83 -8.96 9.11
C VAL A 63 -16.94 -9.84 9.69
N GLU A 64 -18.16 -9.29 9.79
CA GLU A 64 -19.36 -10.05 10.11
C GLU A 64 -19.54 -11.21 9.12
N GLU A 65 -20.09 -12.33 9.60
CA GLU A 65 -20.34 -13.52 8.79
C GLU A 65 -21.23 -13.20 7.58
N GLY A 66 -20.88 -13.73 6.40
CA GLY A 66 -21.61 -13.50 5.16
C GLY A 66 -21.32 -12.15 4.48
N THR A 67 -20.36 -11.37 5.00
CA THR A 67 -19.94 -10.13 4.31
C THR A 67 -19.18 -10.46 3.03
N SER A 68 -19.63 -9.89 1.91
CA SER A 68 -19.09 -10.12 0.57
C SER A 68 -18.90 -8.82 -0.21
N ILE A 69 -18.09 -8.87 -1.28
CA ILE A 69 -18.02 -7.87 -2.34
C ILE A 69 -18.88 -8.39 -3.51
N SER A 70 -19.77 -7.55 -3.98
CA SER A 70 -20.65 -7.85 -5.12
C SER A 70 -20.04 -7.30 -6.40
N LEU A 71 -19.70 -8.17 -7.36
CA LEU A 71 -19.07 -7.81 -8.62
C LEU A 71 -19.80 -8.43 -9.80
N ASP A 72 -20.13 -7.62 -10.79
CA ASP A 72 -20.57 -8.11 -12.12
C ASP A 72 -19.35 -8.46 -12.97
N LEU A 73 -18.81 -9.65 -12.73
CA LEU A 73 -17.62 -10.15 -13.43
C LEU A 73 -17.84 -10.44 -14.92
N LEU A 74 -19.10 -10.68 -15.31
CA LEU A 74 -19.45 -11.04 -16.68
C LEU A 74 -20.02 -9.88 -17.48
N GLY A 75 -20.24 -8.72 -16.85
CA GLY A 75 -20.83 -7.55 -17.50
C GLY A 75 -22.29 -7.77 -17.99
N ASN A 76 -22.99 -8.78 -17.44
CA ASN A 76 -24.34 -9.17 -17.84
C ASN A 76 -25.44 -8.67 -16.88
N GLY A 77 -25.07 -7.83 -15.91
CA GLY A 77 -25.98 -7.30 -14.90
C GLY A 77 -26.28 -8.25 -13.74
N THR A 78 -25.62 -9.42 -13.70
CA THR A 78 -25.78 -10.39 -12.63
C THR A 78 -24.53 -10.37 -11.73
N PRO A 79 -24.60 -9.77 -10.53
CA PRO A 79 -23.45 -9.71 -9.65
C PRO A 79 -23.12 -11.07 -9.02
N THR A 80 -21.84 -11.32 -8.86
CA THR A 80 -21.30 -12.46 -8.10
C THR A 80 -20.86 -11.96 -6.73
N GLU A 81 -21.34 -12.63 -5.68
CA GLU A 81 -20.92 -12.35 -4.30
C GLU A 81 -19.62 -13.08 -4.00
N ILE A 82 -18.59 -12.28 -3.66
CA ILE A 82 -17.25 -12.78 -3.33
C ILE A 82 -17.03 -12.61 -1.82
N PRO A 83 -17.04 -13.69 -1.04
CA PRO A 83 -16.86 -13.62 0.42
C PRO A 83 -15.51 -13.02 0.80
N ILE A 84 -15.51 -12.08 1.75
CA ILE A 84 -14.29 -11.39 2.20
C ILE A 84 -13.32 -12.39 2.84
N LYS A 85 -13.76 -13.10 3.87
CA LYS A 85 -12.89 -13.98 4.68
C LYS A 85 -12.37 -15.18 3.91
N GLU A 86 -13.25 -15.80 3.13
CA GLU A 86 -12.98 -17.07 2.49
C GLU A 86 -12.27 -16.93 1.14
N THR A 87 -12.41 -15.74 0.51
CA THR A 87 -11.90 -15.54 -0.85
C THR A 87 -10.98 -14.32 -0.96
N VAL A 88 -11.47 -13.13 -0.56
CA VAL A 88 -10.70 -11.88 -0.77
C VAL A 88 -9.41 -11.89 0.04
N VAL A 89 -9.48 -12.22 1.33
CA VAL A 89 -8.30 -12.22 2.22
C VAL A 89 -7.24 -13.25 1.80
N PRO A 90 -7.58 -14.53 1.57
CA PRO A 90 -6.58 -15.50 1.09
C PRO A 90 -5.98 -15.11 -0.26
N LEU A 91 -6.80 -14.64 -1.20
CA LEU A 91 -6.34 -14.23 -2.53
C LEU A 91 -5.41 -13.00 -2.44
N ALA A 92 -5.77 -11.98 -1.67
CA ALA A 92 -4.95 -10.78 -1.49
C ALA A 92 -3.59 -11.13 -0.85
N ASN A 93 -3.59 -11.99 0.18
CA ASN A 93 -2.36 -12.48 0.79
C ASN A 93 -1.50 -13.27 -0.21
N SER A 94 -2.09 -14.20 -0.94
CA SER A 94 -1.36 -15.02 -1.91
C SER A 94 -0.77 -14.18 -3.04
N LEU A 95 -1.57 -13.33 -3.68
CA LEU A 95 -1.10 -12.44 -4.75
C LEU A 95 -0.06 -11.44 -4.22
N GLY A 96 -0.29 -10.82 -3.07
CA GLY A 96 0.68 -9.91 -2.47
C GLY A 96 2.03 -10.59 -2.23
N ASN A 97 2.03 -11.81 -1.71
CA ASN A 97 3.26 -12.58 -1.48
C ASN A 97 3.89 -13.14 -2.76
N LYS A 98 3.13 -13.30 -3.84
CA LYS A 98 3.67 -13.65 -5.16
C LYS A 98 4.42 -12.47 -5.79
N PHE A 99 3.85 -11.24 -5.68
CA PHE A 99 4.35 -10.08 -6.41
C PHE A 99 5.32 -9.21 -5.60
N LEU A 100 5.08 -8.99 -4.28
CA LEU A 100 5.94 -8.10 -3.50
C LEU A 100 7.43 -8.45 -3.59
N PRO A 101 7.87 -9.72 -3.50
CA PRO A 101 9.29 -10.08 -3.61
C PRO A 101 9.92 -9.82 -4.97
N LYS A 102 9.12 -9.57 -6.00
CA LYS A 102 9.61 -9.22 -7.35
C LYS A 102 9.94 -7.73 -7.47
N VAL A 103 9.32 -6.88 -6.63
CA VAL A 103 9.41 -5.41 -6.71
C VAL A 103 10.06 -4.76 -5.50
N LEU A 104 10.09 -5.42 -4.34
CA LEU A 104 10.71 -4.95 -3.11
C LEU A 104 11.56 -6.08 -2.51
N LYS A 105 12.86 -5.84 -2.39
CA LYS A 105 13.81 -6.79 -1.78
C LYS A 105 14.00 -6.52 -0.29
N SER A 106 14.22 -5.26 0.06
CA SER A 106 14.49 -4.87 1.45
C SER A 106 14.14 -3.42 1.72
N VAL A 107 13.89 -3.12 3.00
CA VAL A 107 13.69 -1.78 3.53
C VAL A 107 14.72 -1.52 4.62
N THR A 108 15.34 -0.35 4.63
CA THR A 108 16.30 0.07 5.66
C THR A 108 15.80 1.30 6.39
N PHE A 109 15.56 1.17 7.68
CA PHE A 109 15.29 2.29 8.59
C PHE A 109 16.63 2.79 9.12
N THR A 110 17.01 4.02 8.78
CA THR A 110 18.29 4.60 9.18
C THR A 110 18.18 5.35 10.50
N PRO A 111 19.28 5.46 11.29
CA PRO A 111 19.23 6.19 12.56
C PRO A 111 18.93 7.69 12.43
N ASP A 112 19.08 8.27 11.23
CA ASP A 112 18.75 9.67 10.91
C ASP A 112 17.31 9.85 10.40
N GLY A 113 16.44 8.87 10.63
CA GLY A 113 15.01 8.96 10.33
C GLY A 113 14.65 8.79 8.86
N LYS A 114 15.56 8.29 8.00
CA LYS A 114 15.25 8.02 6.59
C LYS A 114 14.87 6.57 6.38
N ILE A 115 14.05 6.36 5.35
CA ILE A 115 13.72 5.03 4.84
C ILE A 115 14.38 4.90 3.47
N ASN A 116 15.21 3.86 3.32
CA ASN A 116 15.77 3.46 2.04
C ASN A 116 15.17 2.10 1.65
N ALA A 117 15.11 1.82 0.35
CA ALA A 117 14.60 0.54 -0.13
C ALA A 117 15.45 0.01 -1.29
N VAL A 118 15.48 -1.31 -1.44
CA VAL A 118 15.98 -1.97 -2.65
C VAL A 118 14.75 -2.44 -3.41
N VAL A 119 14.54 -1.85 -4.58
CA VAL A 119 13.34 -2.04 -5.39
C VAL A 119 13.71 -2.48 -6.81
N SER A 120 12.72 -2.99 -7.53
CA SER A 120 12.82 -3.30 -8.95
C SER A 120 11.57 -2.80 -9.67
N ASP A 121 11.70 -2.42 -10.93
CA ASP A 121 10.59 -2.13 -11.84
C ASP A 121 10.16 -3.36 -12.64
N TYR A 122 10.31 -4.55 -12.04
CA TYR A 122 9.99 -5.84 -12.65
C TYR A 122 8.63 -5.81 -13.36
N ASP A 123 8.65 -6.26 -14.63
CA ASP A 123 7.47 -6.53 -15.43
C ASP A 123 7.36 -8.05 -15.63
N ASP A 124 6.16 -8.59 -15.85
CA ASP A 124 5.97 -10.05 -16.05
C ASP A 124 6.69 -10.57 -17.33
N ASP A 125 7.07 -9.68 -18.24
CA ASP A 125 7.89 -9.99 -19.42
C ASP A 125 9.40 -10.07 -19.10
N ASP A 126 9.83 -9.66 -17.90
CA ASP A 126 11.23 -9.67 -17.50
C ASP A 126 11.68 -11.09 -17.08
N ILE A 127 12.93 -11.43 -17.40
CA ILE A 127 13.52 -12.74 -17.02
C ILE A 127 13.82 -12.75 -15.52
N ALA A 128 14.24 -11.62 -14.94
CA ALA A 128 14.55 -11.46 -13.53
C ALA A 128 14.46 -9.98 -13.12
N PRO A 129 14.18 -9.68 -11.83
CA PRO A 129 14.17 -8.31 -11.34
C PRO A 129 15.55 -7.64 -11.43
N GLU A 130 15.60 -6.43 -11.97
CA GLU A 130 16.77 -5.56 -11.88
C GLU A 130 16.65 -4.67 -10.64
N TRP A 131 17.56 -4.86 -9.68
CA TRP A 131 17.48 -4.22 -8.37
C TRP A 131 18.22 -2.88 -8.32
N GLU A 132 17.52 -1.85 -7.88
CA GLU A 132 18.11 -0.54 -7.59
C GLU A 132 17.90 -0.13 -6.12
N THR A 133 18.77 0.72 -5.60
CA THR A 133 18.63 1.29 -4.25
C THR A 133 18.07 2.68 -4.34
N VAL A 134 16.87 2.88 -3.81
CA VAL A 134 16.23 4.20 -3.68
C VAL A 134 16.44 4.75 -2.27
N LYS A 135 16.78 6.05 -2.19
CA LYS A 135 17.13 6.71 -0.93
C LYS A 135 16.41 8.04 -0.77
N GLY A 136 15.86 8.27 0.44
CA GLY A 136 15.28 9.55 0.82
C GLY A 136 13.92 9.84 0.16
N TYR A 137 13.21 8.81 -0.31
CA TYR A 137 11.83 8.92 -0.78
C TYR A 137 10.83 8.97 0.37
N ALA A 138 11.25 8.53 1.55
CA ALA A 138 10.45 8.58 2.75
C ALA A 138 11.33 8.81 3.99
N THR A 139 10.71 9.41 5.00
CA THR A 139 11.29 9.58 6.34
C THR A 139 10.36 8.96 7.37
N TYR A 140 10.88 8.69 8.58
CA TYR A 140 10.06 8.20 9.68
C TYR A 140 10.44 8.86 11.00
N LYS A 141 9.47 8.90 11.92
CA LYS A 141 9.68 9.27 13.33
C LYS A 141 9.09 8.16 14.21
N VAL A 142 9.78 7.79 15.26
CA VAL A 142 9.27 6.86 16.27
C VAL A 142 8.39 7.65 17.24
N ILE A 143 7.10 7.29 17.29
CA ILE A 143 6.12 7.93 18.18
C ILE A 143 6.03 7.16 19.48
N SER A 144 6.08 5.82 19.42
CA SER A 144 6.13 4.90 20.56
C SER A 144 6.74 3.57 20.13
N ASP A 145 6.87 2.62 21.06
CA ASP A 145 7.43 1.29 20.79
C ASP A 145 6.68 0.49 19.71
N ASN A 146 5.40 0.84 19.50
CA ASN A 146 4.51 0.15 18.57
C ASN A 146 3.88 1.06 17.49
N LEU A 147 4.38 2.29 17.35
CA LEU A 147 3.86 3.25 16.38
C LEU A 147 5.00 4.12 15.83
N ILE A 148 5.08 4.17 14.52
CA ILE A 148 5.91 5.14 13.81
C ILE A 148 5.04 6.02 12.93
N SER A 149 5.53 7.20 12.61
CA SER A 149 4.95 8.03 11.55
C SER A 149 5.88 8.02 10.35
N VAL A 150 5.32 7.86 9.15
CA VAL A 150 6.06 7.83 7.88
C VAL A 150 5.59 8.98 7.02
N SER A 151 6.53 9.74 6.46
CA SER A 151 6.26 10.83 5.51
C SER A 151 6.95 10.55 4.19
N ILE A 152 6.22 10.75 3.07
CA ILE A 152 6.75 10.54 1.72
C ILE A 152 7.21 11.88 1.14
N ASP A 153 8.42 11.92 0.60
CA ASP A 153 8.90 13.07 -0.17
C ASP A 153 8.24 13.08 -1.56
N ALA A 154 7.19 13.87 -1.71
CA ALA A 154 6.42 13.95 -2.95
C ALA A 154 7.24 14.51 -4.13
N GLU A 155 8.26 15.33 -3.87
CA GLU A 155 9.14 15.88 -4.92
C GLU A 155 10.00 14.75 -5.49
N LYS A 156 10.66 13.99 -4.63
CA LYS A 156 11.46 12.84 -5.03
C LYS A 156 10.63 11.72 -5.64
N ALA A 157 9.51 11.38 -5.01
CA ALA A 157 8.64 10.30 -5.49
C ALA A 157 8.08 10.54 -6.90
N THR A 158 8.18 11.78 -7.41
CA THR A 158 7.70 12.17 -8.73
C THR A 158 8.81 12.71 -9.64
N GLU A 159 10.09 12.61 -9.26
CA GLU A 159 11.19 13.22 -10.03
C GLU A 159 11.29 12.65 -11.45
N ASP A 160 11.06 11.35 -11.62
CA ASP A 160 11.16 10.63 -12.90
C ASP A 160 9.87 10.70 -13.75
N ILE A 161 8.86 11.48 -13.33
CA ILE A 161 7.63 11.66 -14.10
C ILE A 161 7.84 12.81 -15.09
N ASP A 162 7.84 12.48 -16.37
CA ASP A 162 8.08 13.44 -17.46
C ASP A 162 6.88 14.34 -17.75
N ASP A 163 5.64 13.82 -17.63
CA ASP A 163 4.44 14.61 -17.89
C ASP A 163 4.15 15.57 -16.72
N PRO A 164 4.19 16.91 -16.95
CA PRO A 164 4.01 17.89 -15.89
C PRO A 164 2.62 17.84 -15.24
N ALA A 165 1.57 17.50 -15.99
CA ALA A 165 0.21 17.47 -15.47
C ALA A 165 0.03 16.24 -14.58
N GLU A 166 0.51 15.08 -15.00
CA GLU A 166 0.52 13.85 -14.23
C GLU A 166 1.38 14.01 -12.96
N LYS A 167 2.59 14.57 -13.10
CA LYS A 167 3.48 14.90 -11.99
C LYS A 167 2.79 15.77 -10.94
N ALA A 168 2.13 16.84 -11.36
CA ALA A 168 1.41 17.75 -10.46
C ALA A 168 0.25 17.04 -9.75
N GLN A 169 -0.46 16.17 -10.45
CA GLN A 169 -1.58 15.40 -9.92
C GLN A 169 -1.11 14.41 -8.85
N ILE A 170 -0.05 13.65 -9.13
CA ILE A 170 0.52 12.69 -8.18
C ILE A 170 1.13 13.40 -6.97
N LYS A 171 1.85 14.51 -7.16
CA LYS A 171 2.32 15.34 -6.05
C LYS A 171 1.19 15.81 -5.14
N THR A 172 0.08 16.27 -5.73
CA THR A 172 -1.09 16.70 -4.97
C THR A 172 -1.65 15.55 -4.14
N ILE A 173 -1.76 14.37 -4.74
CA ILE A 173 -2.18 13.15 -4.06
C ILE A 173 -1.22 12.82 -2.91
N LEU A 174 0.08 12.72 -3.16
CA LEU A 174 1.08 12.39 -2.14
C LEU A 174 1.12 13.41 -1.00
N LYS A 175 1.03 14.70 -1.31
CA LYS A 175 0.97 15.78 -0.30
C LYS A 175 -0.33 15.73 0.51
N SER A 176 -1.44 15.29 -0.09
CA SER A 176 -2.70 15.13 0.65
C SER A 176 -2.66 14.02 1.69
N TYR A 177 -1.72 13.09 1.55
CA TYR A 177 -1.55 11.99 2.50
C TYR A 177 -0.76 12.38 3.76
N GLY A 178 0.09 13.40 3.68
CA GLY A 178 0.85 13.91 4.83
C GLY A 178 1.67 12.81 5.52
N THR A 179 1.44 12.65 6.82
CA THR A 179 2.16 11.68 7.66
C THR A 179 1.29 10.45 7.93
N ILE A 180 1.84 9.29 7.68
CA ILE A 180 1.18 7.99 7.76
C ILE A 180 1.49 7.34 9.12
N PRO A 181 0.52 7.11 10.01
CA PRO A 181 0.73 6.30 11.20
C PRO A 181 0.84 4.82 10.80
N VAL A 182 1.97 4.22 11.10
CA VAL A 182 2.25 2.81 10.85
C VAL A 182 2.43 2.11 12.19
N ASN A 183 1.54 1.19 12.49
CA ASN A 183 1.65 0.34 13.66
C ASN A 183 2.78 -0.68 13.48
N VAL A 184 3.47 -0.99 14.58
CA VAL A 184 4.53 -2.00 14.60
C VAL A 184 4.19 -3.05 15.64
N ARG A 185 4.08 -4.30 15.23
CA ARG A 185 3.93 -5.45 16.13
C ARG A 185 5.06 -6.44 15.88
N TRP A 186 5.68 -6.89 16.95
CA TRP A 186 6.75 -7.86 16.88
C TRP A 186 6.22 -9.29 16.98
N ASN A 187 6.47 -10.09 15.96
CA ASN A 187 6.21 -11.53 15.94
C ASN A 187 7.56 -12.27 16.13
N GLY A 188 7.99 -12.41 17.40
CA GLY A 188 9.36 -12.82 17.70
C GLY A 188 10.36 -11.73 17.25
N GLU A 189 11.25 -12.07 16.33
CA GLU A 189 12.25 -11.13 15.76
C GLU A 189 11.78 -10.43 14.49
N LYS A 190 10.55 -10.69 14.04
CA LYS A 190 9.98 -10.15 12.81
C LYS A 190 9.04 -8.99 13.11
N PRO A 191 9.35 -7.75 12.69
CA PRO A 191 8.42 -6.64 12.79
C PRO A 191 7.34 -6.76 11.72
N PHE A 192 6.09 -6.65 12.12
CA PHE A 192 4.94 -6.46 11.27
C PHE A 192 4.55 -4.99 11.27
N PHE A 193 4.75 -4.31 10.16
CA PHE A 193 4.38 -2.92 9.92
C PHE A 193 3.01 -2.89 9.24
N PHE A 194 2.02 -2.25 9.87
CA PHE A 194 0.66 -2.29 9.33
C PHE A 194 -0.13 -1.01 9.61
N VAL A 195 -1.12 -0.79 8.79
CA VAL A 195 -2.19 0.17 9.02
C VAL A 195 -3.44 -0.55 9.47
N ASP A 196 -4.22 0.09 10.33
CA ASP A 196 -5.43 -0.50 10.92
C ASP A 196 -6.71 0.14 10.40
N LYS A 197 -7.85 -0.39 10.87
CA LYS A 197 -9.18 0.11 10.55
C LYS A 197 -9.34 1.60 10.83
N ALA A 198 -8.84 2.08 11.98
CA ALA A 198 -9.01 3.46 12.41
C ALA A 198 -8.39 4.44 11.42
N TYR A 199 -7.28 4.02 10.80
CA TYR A 199 -6.61 4.79 9.78
C TYR A 199 -7.28 4.64 8.40
N VAL A 200 -7.63 3.43 7.97
CA VAL A 200 -8.13 3.16 6.61
C VAL A 200 -9.58 3.65 6.40
N GLN A 201 -10.44 3.55 7.42
CA GLN A 201 -11.86 3.87 7.28
C GLN A 201 -12.15 5.32 6.83
N PRO A 202 -11.53 6.37 7.39
CA PRO A 202 -11.73 7.75 6.91
C PRO A 202 -11.29 7.97 5.46
N MET A 203 -10.30 7.21 5.02
CA MET A 203 -9.73 7.34 3.69
C MET A 203 -10.61 6.76 2.60
N ILE A 204 -11.37 5.71 2.91
CA ILE A 204 -12.31 5.12 1.95
C ILE A 204 -13.30 6.19 1.50
N ALA A 205 -13.78 7.04 2.40
CA ALA A 205 -14.67 8.15 2.04
C ALA A 205 -14.00 9.15 1.08
N ALA A 206 -12.73 9.49 1.33
CA ALA A 206 -11.96 10.35 0.44
C ALA A 206 -11.70 9.69 -0.93
N LEU A 207 -11.37 8.39 -0.93
CA LEU A 207 -11.17 7.61 -2.15
C LEU A 207 -12.44 7.50 -2.99
N VAL A 208 -13.61 7.28 -2.37
CA VAL A 208 -14.91 7.29 -3.05
C VAL A 208 -15.16 8.65 -3.69
N ALA A 209 -14.94 9.73 -2.96
CA ALA A 209 -15.12 11.08 -3.47
C ALA A 209 -14.15 11.44 -4.62
N PHE A 210 -12.95 10.88 -4.59
CA PHE A 210 -11.96 11.04 -5.65
C PHE A 210 -12.36 10.25 -6.91
N ILE A 211 -12.66 8.94 -6.77
CA ILE A 211 -12.96 8.06 -7.90
C ILE A 211 -14.25 8.49 -8.64
N ASP A 212 -15.17 9.17 -7.94
CA ASP A 212 -16.37 9.73 -8.56
C ASP A 212 -16.08 10.96 -9.45
N LYS A 213 -14.94 11.61 -9.26
CA LYS A 213 -14.51 12.78 -10.06
C LYS A 213 -13.62 12.42 -11.24
N VAL A 214 -13.14 11.18 -11.33
CA VAL A 214 -12.28 10.75 -12.43
C VAL A 214 -13.08 10.73 -13.74
N PRO A 215 -12.67 11.53 -14.76
CA PRO A 215 -13.38 11.57 -16.03
C PRO A 215 -13.10 10.29 -16.83
N THR A 216 -14.15 9.63 -17.30
CA THR A 216 -14.07 8.40 -18.11
C THR A 216 -14.09 8.66 -19.62
N ASN A 217 -14.33 9.89 -20.04
CA ASN A 217 -14.47 10.27 -21.45
C ASN A 217 -13.15 10.25 -22.24
N ALA A 218 -12.01 10.15 -21.56
CA ALA A 218 -10.68 10.06 -22.18
C ALA A 218 -10.04 8.67 -22.02
N MET A 219 -10.78 7.69 -21.48
CA MET A 219 -10.30 6.32 -21.28
C MET A 219 -10.63 5.44 -22.48
N ASP A 220 -9.77 4.48 -22.76
CA ASP A 220 -10.08 3.42 -23.72
C ASP A 220 -11.21 2.52 -23.20
N PRO A 221 -12.01 1.90 -24.10
CA PRO A 221 -13.16 1.07 -23.70
C PRO A 221 -12.82 -0.04 -22.69
N ASP A 222 -11.67 -0.68 -22.83
CA ASP A 222 -11.21 -1.75 -21.92
C ASP A 222 -10.83 -1.18 -20.54
N ASP A 223 -10.25 0.01 -20.51
CA ASP A 223 -9.93 0.74 -19.27
C ASP A 223 -11.20 1.20 -18.54
N ILE A 224 -12.24 1.61 -19.28
CA ILE A 224 -13.54 1.99 -18.71
C ILE A 224 -14.17 0.81 -17.96
N GLN A 225 -14.10 -0.39 -18.50
CA GLN A 225 -14.67 -1.58 -17.84
C GLN A 225 -13.92 -1.87 -16.53
N THR A 226 -12.60 -1.90 -16.58
CA THR A 226 -11.75 -2.09 -15.40
C THR A 226 -11.99 -1.00 -14.34
N PHE A 227 -12.03 0.27 -14.78
CA PHE A 227 -12.30 1.40 -13.87
C PHE A 227 -13.70 1.28 -13.23
N THR A 228 -14.71 0.90 -13.99
CA THR A 228 -16.08 0.73 -13.47
C THR A 228 -16.13 -0.37 -12.42
N MET A 229 -15.41 -1.46 -12.63
CA MET A 229 -15.31 -2.57 -11.69
C MET A 229 -14.61 -2.11 -10.39
N VAL A 230 -13.46 -1.44 -10.50
CA VAL A 230 -12.73 -0.86 -9.35
C VAL A 230 -13.60 0.12 -8.58
N LYS A 231 -14.30 1.02 -9.28
CA LYS A 231 -15.24 1.98 -8.69
C LYS A 231 -16.36 1.28 -7.94
N GLY A 232 -16.89 0.18 -8.48
CA GLY A 232 -17.91 -0.64 -7.84
C GLY A 232 -17.42 -1.26 -6.52
N VAL A 233 -16.18 -1.76 -6.50
CA VAL A 233 -15.54 -2.28 -5.26
C VAL A 233 -15.36 -1.17 -4.24
N VAL A 234 -14.73 -0.06 -4.63
CA VAL A 234 -14.42 1.06 -3.73
C VAL A 234 -15.67 1.60 -3.03
N LYS A 235 -16.78 1.70 -3.76
CA LYS A 235 -18.07 2.16 -3.18
C LYS A 235 -18.65 1.22 -2.13
N GLN A 236 -18.37 -0.07 -2.22
CA GLN A 236 -18.84 -1.04 -1.24
C GLN A 236 -17.97 -1.05 0.03
N LEU A 237 -16.69 -0.61 -0.07
CA LEU A 237 -15.75 -0.68 1.05
C LEU A 237 -16.26 0.07 2.29
N SER A 238 -16.96 1.19 2.14
CA SER A 238 -17.51 1.93 3.30
C SER A 238 -18.46 1.07 4.12
N GLY A 239 -19.46 0.45 3.48
CA GLY A 239 -20.41 -0.43 4.16
C GLY A 239 -19.77 -1.73 4.69
N ILE A 240 -18.72 -2.22 4.04
CA ILE A 240 -17.94 -3.37 4.50
C ILE A 240 -17.14 -2.99 5.76
N MET A 241 -16.52 -1.81 5.77
CA MET A 241 -15.76 -1.34 6.94
C MET A 241 -16.66 -1.13 8.17
N ASP A 242 -17.92 -0.75 7.99
CA ASP A 242 -18.87 -0.68 9.10
C ASP A 242 -19.11 -2.06 9.75
N LYS A 243 -19.07 -3.13 8.96
CA LYS A 243 -19.19 -4.53 9.40
C LYS A 243 -17.85 -5.17 9.79
N THR A 244 -16.78 -4.41 9.78
CA THR A 244 -15.42 -4.88 10.09
C THR A 244 -15.13 -4.71 11.57
N SER A 245 -14.79 -5.79 12.25
CA SER A 245 -14.32 -5.79 13.63
C SER A 245 -12.83 -5.54 13.73
N LYS A 246 -12.04 -6.06 12.78
CA LYS A 246 -10.60 -5.90 12.72
C LYS A 246 -10.14 -5.75 11.26
N PHE A 247 -9.26 -4.79 11.02
CA PHE A 247 -8.54 -4.63 9.75
C PHE A 247 -7.10 -4.27 10.04
N GLU A 248 -6.19 -5.06 9.53
CA GLU A 248 -4.74 -4.81 9.54
C GLU A 248 -4.20 -5.20 8.17
N ALA A 249 -3.62 -4.26 7.47
CA ALA A 249 -2.95 -4.50 6.20
C ALA A 249 -1.50 -4.03 6.29
N GLY A 250 -0.54 -4.89 5.93
CA GLY A 250 0.85 -4.53 6.10
C GLY A 250 1.84 -5.59 5.66
N ILE A 251 3.09 -5.38 6.06
CA ILE A 251 4.22 -6.24 5.71
C ILE A 251 4.97 -6.71 6.96
N GLU A 252 5.18 -8.00 7.08
CA GLU A 252 6.09 -8.61 8.05
C GLU A 252 7.45 -8.82 7.40
N LEU A 253 8.50 -8.33 8.02
CA LEU A 253 9.85 -8.36 7.47
C LEU A 253 10.78 -9.24 8.31
N THR A 254 11.90 -9.65 7.73
CA THR A 254 12.92 -10.47 8.38
C THR A 254 14.29 -9.79 8.33
N LYS A 255 15.20 -10.16 9.24
CA LYS A 255 16.62 -9.78 9.13
C LYS A 255 17.36 -10.61 8.11
#